data_58ac1789e0b870e54e9cdd4684851a97
#
_entry.id   58ac1789e0b870e54e9cdd4684851a97
#
_cell.length_a   1.000
_cell.length_b   1.000
_cell.length_c   1.000
_cell.angle_alpha   90.00
_cell.angle_beta   90.00
_cell.angle_gamma   90.00
#
_symmetry.space_group_name_H-M   'P 1'
#
loop_
_entity.id
_entity.type
_entity.pdbx_description
1 polymer ?
#
loop_
_entity_poly.entity_id
_entity_poly.type
_entity_poly.pdbx_seq_one_letter_code
_entity_poly.pdbx_strand_id
1 'polypeptide(L)'
;MKTQPWLKFLKGSLDEGVLLVDDILLNKYITLLEEDKKKTGSYCRYPVRFVILPFTMLGTDLATKCLKLGAEILELSSLLKKDDGWIDSTLLLDAIKAQKKDKDIVVMGFSELVRFYKKSEFESLLISLITDIENSKENASRRIFIFCYGLYDQIYKLCNERHNRLKFFNPLIFPEFKEEMDYIKLYFTDNSSIAEFMDIQLSTVRSWLSIWKRINKIEYPLVCNSKTLNYWYNYAKPDNVFVVEKLENEKDILHKIFGYNLKSLFLENEKHLWKQLLKDVYKNRSKSLNQLIENVFNINNALNADFIKLWFSSKNEYNKWLLLLFFREYQHLINNIPEYLAILLNSVKSYDDDEFVRTVWMAIFEHERFDLSCQRKDLIFTISNYYNNFDLFENEFKLAFESINDLNIKKELLTATTQFEKKKIIDFYKENIYSMEELTNIYPEFAAYLGQDSEMDVSEENEWIEDYLNHYKQAKIKDFYTEELKQLLLQVNENSNKFYKWYYNHNLEFVNELVKKEKVDRVILLDGVGAEYITLLIHLIRKKKWYIKKALYAKCKLPSTTKYNNYSFDIEKLYIQDFDRDVIHDQYYKSPD
;
A
#
# COMPACT_ATOMS: atom_id res chain seq x y z
N MET A 1 -8.43 -25.48 -4.21
CA MET A 1 -7.86 -24.22 -4.76
C MET A 1 -8.12 -24.21 -6.25
N LYS A 2 -9.14 -23.46 -6.71
CA LYS A 2 -9.41 -23.30 -8.14
C LYS A 2 -8.40 -22.24 -8.66
N THR A 3 -7.51 -22.65 -9.54
CA THR A 3 -6.56 -21.77 -10.23
C THR A 3 -7.32 -20.72 -11.01
N GLN A 4 -7.01 -19.45 -10.77
CA GLN A 4 -7.66 -18.33 -11.46
C GLN A 4 -7.32 -18.40 -12.97
N PRO A 5 -8.31 -18.26 -13.86
CA PRO A 5 -8.15 -18.50 -15.32
C PRO A 5 -7.10 -17.63 -16.01
N TRP A 6 -6.86 -16.41 -15.54
CA TRP A 6 -5.96 -15.44 -16.19
C TRP A 6 -4.45 -15.76 -16.06
N LEU A 7 -4.07 -16.70 -15.18
CA LEU A 7 -2.69 -17.15 -14.99
C LEU A 7 -2.14 -18.05 -16.11
N LYS A 8 -3.00 -18.63 -16.95
CA LYS A 8 -2.57 -19.49 -18.06
C LYS A 8 -2.02 -18.70 -19.26
N PHE A 9 -2.29 -17.41 -19.32
CA PHE A 9 -2.02 -16.59 -20.51
C PHE A 9 -0.56 -16.15 -20.67
N LEU A 10 0.27 -16.28 -19.66
CA LEU A 10 1.66 -15.81 -19.69
C LEU A 10 2.68 -16.83 -20.16
N LYS A 11 2.24 -18.03 -20.51
CA LYS A 11 3.10 -19.00 -21.20
C LYS A 11 2.66 -19.10 -22.64
N GLY A 12 3.20 -18.18 -23.47
CA GLY A 12 3.14 -18.31 -24.92
C GLY A 12 3.79 -19.60 -25.36
N SER A 13 2.97 -20.60 -25.61
CA SER A 13 3.26 -21.64 -26.57
C SER A 13 2.10 -21.64 -27.56
N LEU A 14 2.34 -21.07 -28.70
CA LEU A 14 1.58 -21.37 -29.90
C LEU A 14 1.73 -22.88 -30.12
N ASP A 15 0.79 -23.63 -29.60
CA ASP A 15 0.68 -25.05 -29.90
C ASP A 15 0.28 -25.17 -31.36
N GLU A 16 1.17 -25.69 -32.20
CA GLU A 16 0.92 -25.98 -33.61
C GLU A 16 -0.35 -26.82 -33.84
N GLY A 17 -0.84 -27.54 -32.81
CA GLY A 17 -2.07 -28.32 -32.84
C GLY A 17 -3.36 -27.47 -32.91
N VAL A 18 -3.38 -26.25 -32.37
CA VAL A 18 -4.55 -25.34 -32.37
C VAL A 18 -4.77 -24.77 -33.78
N LEU A 19 -3.71 -24.46 -34.50
CA LEU A 19 -3.80 -23.99 -35.89
C LEU A 19 -4.43 -25.04 -36.83
N LEU A 20 -4.13 -26.31 -36.65
CA LEU A 20 -4.69 -27.40 -37.44
C LEU A 20 -6.20 -27.63 -37.23
N VAL A 21 -6.67 -27.43 -35.99
CA VAL A 21 -8.10 -27.54 -35.67
C VAL A 21 -8.90 -26.40 -36.26
N ASP A 22 -8.35 -25.18 -36.27
CA ASP A 22 -9.00 -24.01 -36.85
C ASP A 22 -9.12 -24.10 -38.38
N ASP A 23 -8.13 -24.63 -39.09
CA ASP A 23 -8.18 -24.84 -40.54
C ASP A 23 -9.22 -25.90 -40.97
N ILE A 24 -9.37 -26.99 -40.23
CA ILE A 24 -10.38 -28.01 -40.46
C ILE A 24 -11.79 -27.42 -40.29
N LEU A 25 -11.98 -26.65 -39.22
CA LEU A 25 -13.26 -26.00 -38.94
C LEU A 25 -13.58 -24.94 -39.98
N LEU A 26 -12.60 -24.12 -40.35
CA LEU A 26 -12.73 -23.11 -41.41
C LEU A 26 -13.18 -23.75 -42.74
N ASN A 27 -12.54 -24.81 -43.18
CA ASN A 27 -12.91 -25.54 -44.39
C ASN A 27 -14.31 -26.12 -44.32
N LYS A 28 -14.74 -26.64 -43.17
CA LYS A 28 -16.10 -27.13 -42.93
C LYS A 28 -17.14 -26.03 -43.15
N TYR A 29 -16.89 -24.79 -42.64
CA TYR A 29 -17.77 -23.66 -42.85
C TYR A 29 -17.82 -23.28 -44.36
N ILE A 30 -16.69 -23.21 -45.03
CA ILE A 30 -16.66 -22.91 -46.47
C ILE A 30 -17.52 -23.89 -47.27
N THR A 31 -17.38 -25.17 -46.99
CA THR A 31 -18.21 -26.23 -47.63
C THR A 31 -19.70 -25.99 -47.39
N LEU A 32 -20.10 -25.68 -46.12
CA LEU A 32 -21.50 -25.39 -45.81
C LEU A 32 -22.04 -24.14 -46.54
N LEU A 33 -21.22 -23.07 -46.65
CA LEU A 33 -21.60 -21.87 -47.42
C LEU A 33 -21.79 -22.20 -48.92
N GLU A 34 -20.89 -22.97 -49.51
CA GLU A 34 -20.99 -23.42 -50.89
C GLU A 34 -22.18 -24.33 -51.14
N GLU A 35 -22.48 -25.27 -50.23
CA GLU A 35 -23.65 -26.10 -50.32
C GLU A 35 -24.95 -25.31 -50.22
N ASP A 36 -25.02 -24.30 -49.32
CA ASP A 36 -26.20 -23.42 -49.24
C ASP A 36 -26.43 -22.63 -50.52
N LYS A 37 -25.39 -22.25 -51.23
CA LYS A 37 -25.50 -21.55 -52.53
C LYS A 37 -26.10 -22.43 -53.64
N LYS A 38 -26.02 -23.73 -53.54
CA LYS A 38 -26.62 -24.71 -54.47
C LYS A 38 -28.11 -24.96 -54.23
N LYS A 39 -28.65 -24.54 -53.08
CA LYS A 39 -30.08 -24.70 -52.74
C LYS A 39 -30.94 -23.78 -53.58
N THR A 40 -32.14 -24.25 -54.00
CA THR A 40 -33.09 -23.58 -54.87
C THR A 40 -34.39 -23.19 -54.13
N GLY A 41 -35.32 -22.52 -54.83
CA GLY A 41 -36.63 -22.14 -54.27
C GLY A 41 -36.54 -21.01 -53.27
N SER A 42 -37.15 -21.17 -52.10
CA SER A 42 -37.19 -20.13 -51.06
C SER A 42 -35.78 -19.70 -50.61
N TYR A 43 -34.79 -20.60 -50.70
CA TYR A 43 -33.39 -20.30 -50.44
C TYR A 43 -32.78 -19.27 -51.39
N CYS A 44 -33.26 -19.24 -52.63
CA CYS A 44 -32.81 -18.23 -53.61
C CYS A 44 -33.53 -16.89 -53.39
N ARG A 45 -34.82 -16.94 -53.06
CA ARG A 45 -35.61 -15.73 -52.84
C ARG A 45 -35.15 -14.94 -51.63
N TYR A 46 -34.94 -15.63 -50.48
CA TYR A 46 -34.50 -14.97 -49.25
C TYR A 46 -33.01 -15.21 -48.98
N PRO A 47 -32.14 -14.25 -49.30
CA PRO A 47 -30.69 -14.45 -49.36
C PRO A 47 -29.99 -14.46 -47.98
N VAL A 48 -30.67 -14.03 -46.90
CA VAL A 48 -30.02 -13.86 -45.60
C VAL A 48 -29.77 -15.19 -44.92
N ARG A 49 -28.55 -15.37 -44.41
CA ARG A 49 -28.11 -16.52 -43.63
C ARG A 49 -27.42 -16.09 -42.35
N PHE A 50 -27.77 -16.65 -41.25
CA PHE A 50 -27.06 -16.47 -39.97
C PHE A 50 -26.03 -17.59 -39.81
N VAL A 51 -24.77 -17.25 -39.91
CA VAL A 51 -23.66 -18.17 -39.75
C VAL A 51 -23.22 -18.17 -38.33
N ILE A 52 -23.51 -19.22 -37.59
CA ILE A 52 -23.17 -19.31 -36.18
C ILE A 52 -21.73 -19.75 -36.01
N LEU A 53 -20.94 -18.96 -35.31
CA LEU A 53 -19.52 -19.17 -35.11
C LEU A 53 -19.24 -19.52 -33.63
N PRO A 54 -18.33 -20.46 -33.34
CA PRO A 54 -17.96 -20.83 -31.98
C PRO A 54 -17.11 -19.74 -31.30
N PHE A 55 -16.34 -18.98 -32.08
CA PHE A 55 -15.52 -17.86 -31.60
C PHE A 55 -15.33 -16.82 -32.71
N THR A 56 -15.05 -15.60 -32.29
CA THR A 56 -15.09 -14.41 -33.18
C THR A 56 -13.99 -14.38 -34.21
N MET A 57 -12.78 -14.84 -33.90
CA MET A 57 -11.65 -14.79 -34.84
C MET A 57 -11.84 -15.72 -36.04
N LEU A 58 -12.54 -16.85 -35.90
CA LEU A 58 -12.92 -17.71 -37.00
C LEU A 58 -13.74 -16.92 -38.05
N GLY A 59 -14.58 -15.97 -37.57
CA GLY A 59 -15.34 -15.09 -38.45
C GLY A 59 -14.43 -14.20 -39.32
N THR A 60 -13.32 -13.72 -38.78
CA THR A 60 -12.34 -12.92 -39.52
C THR A 60 -11.66 -13.75 -40.62
N ASP A 61 -11.26 -14.97 -40.31
CA ASP A 61 -10.64 -15.89 -41.24
C ASP A 61 -11.62 -16.33 -42.33
N LEU A 62 -12.85 -16.65 -41.96
CA LEU A 62 -13.92 -17.01 -42.90
C LEU A 62 -14.29 -15.84 -43.79
N ALA A 63 -14.40 -14.60 -43.25
CA ALA A 63 -14.64 -13.41 -44.04
C ALA A 63 -13.52 -13.16 -45.08
N THR A 64 -12.26 -13.38 -44.67
CA THR A 64 -11.10 -13.27 -45.56
C THR A 64 -11.15 -14.29 -46.71
N LYS A 65 -11.58 -15.52 -46.41
CA LYS A 65 -11.79 -16.54 -47.44
C LYS A 65 -12.97 -16.17 -48.37
N CYS A 66 -14.11 -15.71 -47.84
CA CYS A 66 -15.24 -15.24 -48.62
C CYS A 66 -14.87 -14.07 -49.56
N LEU A 67 -14.05 -13.14 -49.07
CA LEU A 67 -13.52 -12.03 -49.88
C LEU A 67 -12.72 -12.54 -51.09
N LYS A 68 -11.84 -13.54 -50.85
CA LYS A 68 -11.07 -14.18 -51.93
C LYS A 68 -11.97 -14.90 -52.97
N LEU A 69 -13.16 -15.34 -52.53
CA LEU A 69 -14.18 -15.95 -53.39
C LEU A 69 -15.10 -14.91 -54.07
N GLY A 70 -14.83 -13.61 -53.91
CA GLY A 70 -15.55 -12.53 -54.58
C GLY A 70 -16.70 -11.90 -53.77
N ALA A 71 -16.89 -12.26 -52.53
CA ALA A 71 -17.86 -11.61 -51.65
C ALA A 71 -17.41 -10.20 -51.23
N GLU A 72 -18.37 -9.34 -50.88
CA GLU A 72 -18.09 -8.03 -50.29
C GLU A 72 -18.29 -8.11 -48.76
N ILE A 73 -17.48 -7.36 -48.00
CA ILE A 73 -17.57 -7.34 -46.53
C ILE A 73 -18.22 -6.03 -46.09
N LEU A 74 -19.33 -6.13 -45.33
CA LEU A 74 -19.96 -5.04 -44.64
C LEU A 74 -19.57 -5.10 -43.15
N GLU A 75 -18.61 -4.27 -42.79
CA GLU A 75 -18.27 -4.08 -41.37
C GLU A 75 -19.19 -3.06 -40.76
N LEU A 76 -19.93 -3.44 -39.69
CA LEU A 76 -20.86 -2.51 -39.05
C LEU A 76 -20.13 -1.32 -38.40
N SER A 77 -18.89 -1.48 -37.98
CA SER A 77 -18.07 -0.37 -37.46
C SER A 77 -17.88 0.76 -38.50
N SER A 78 -17.95 0.44 -39.81
CA SER A 78 -17.84 1.45 -40.87
C SER A 78 -19.07 2.33 -41.04
N LEU A 79 -20.23 1.90 -40.56
CA LEU A 79 -21.49 2.65 -40.59
C LEU A 79 -21.53 3.79 -39.59
N LEU A 80 -20.64 3.79 -38.58
CA LEU A 80 -20.60 4.80 -37.56
C LEU A 80 -20.10 6.13 -38.09
N LYS A 81 -20.94 7.18 -38.03
CA LYS A 81 -20.56 8.55 -38.37
C LYS A 81 -19.63 9.18 -37.33
N LYS A 82 -19.77 8.79 -36.09
CA LYS A 82 -18.91 9.17 -34.94
C LYS A 82 -18.44 7.89 -34.25
N ASP A 83 -17.25 7.90 -33.68
CA ASP A 83 -16.65 6.70 -33.06
C ASP A 83 -17.50 6.12 -31.94
N ASP A 84 -18.11 6.98 -31.11
CA ASP A 84 -19.08 6.58 -30.06
C ASP A 84 -20.53 6.86 -30.50
N GLY A 85 -20.83 6.74 -31.78
CA GLY A 85 -22.19 6.81 -32.36
C GLY A 85 -22.97 5.52 -32.11
N TRP A 86 -24.22 5.48 -32.59
CA TRP A 86 -25.08 4.31 -32.48
C TRP A 86 -25.58 3.87 -33.88
N ILE A 87 -25.79 2.60 -34.03
CA ILE A 87 -26.41 1.99 -35.23
C ILE A 87 -27.70 1.35 -34.71
N ASP A 88 -28.84 1.94 -35.08
CA ASP A 88 -30.15 1.38 -34.78
C ASP A 88 -30.56 0.31 -35.82
N SER A 89 -31.66 -0.40 -35.53
CA SER A 89 -32.17 -1.48 -36.39
C SER A 89 -32.52 -1.03 -37.79
N THR A 90 -33.00 0.23 -37.95
CA THR A 90 -33.36 0.81 -39.23
C THR A 90 -32.12 1.07 -40.08
N LEU A 91 -31.13 1.77 -39.55
CA LEU A 91 -29.87 2.03 -40.23
C LEU A 91 -29.16 0.74 -40.64
N LEU A 92 -29.16 -0.26 -39.74
CA LEU A 92 -28.58 -1.56 -40.03
C LEU A 92 -29.29 -2.27 -41.18
N LEU A 93 -30.62 -2.33 -41.16
CA LEU A 93 -31.42 -2.95 -42.21
C LEU A 93 -31.23 -2.25 -43.56
N ASP A 94 -31.26 -0.91 -43.58
CA ASP A 94 -31.06 -0.09 -44.78
C ASP A 94 -29.65 -0.26 -45.33
N ALA A 95 -28.63 -0.32 -44.49
CA ALA A 95 -27.26 -0.56 -44.90
C ALA A 95 -27.08 -1.93 -45.59
N ILE A 96 -27.75 -2.97 -45.08
CA ILE A 96 -27.72 -4.30 -45.70
C ILE A 96 -28.49 -4.31 -47.05
N LYS A 97 -29.67 -3.65 -47.12
CA LYS A 97 -30.47 -3.51 -48.34
C LYS A 97 -29.74 -2.73 -49.42
N ALA A 98 -28.93 -1.75 -49.08
CA ALA A 98 -28.19 -0.89 -50.02
C ALA A 98 -26.99 -1.59 -50.68
N GLN A 99 -26.60 -2.79 -50.20
CA GLN A 99 -25.45 -3.52 -50.77
C GLN A 99 -25.75 -4.03 -52.20
N LYS A 100 -24.68 -4.23 -52.99
CA LYS A 100 -24.79 -4.68 -54.37
C LYS A 100 -25.60 -5.98 -54.48
N LYS A 101 -26.48 -6.03 -55.49
CA LYS A 101 -27.44 -7.13 -55.63
C LYS A 101 -26.89 -8.35 -56.41
N ASP A 102 -25.70 -8.24 -56.96
CA ASP A 102 -25.05 -9.27 -57.77
C ASP A 102 -23.93 -10.03 -57.06
N LYS A 103 -23.57 -9.62 -55.86
CA LYS A 103 -22.49 -10.23 -55.05
C LYS A 103 -22.98 -10.77 -53.73
N ASP A 104 -22.28 -11.78 -53.24
CA ASP A 104 -22.42 -12.22 -51.86
C ASP A 104 -21.91 -11.14 -50.91
N ILE A 105 -22.54 -11.03 -49.74
CA ILE A 105 -22.20 -10.08 -48.72
C ILE A 105 -21.90 -10.83 -47.43
N VAL A 106 -20.83 -10.44 -46.75
CA VAL A 106 -20.53 -10.89 -45.38
C VAL A 106 -20.72 -9.72 -44.41
N VAL A 107 -21.61 -9.86 -43.44
CA VAL A 107 -21.86 -8.84 -42.39
C VAL A 107 -21.12 -9.22 -41.13
N MET A 108 -20.24 -8.33 -40.68
CA MET A 108 -19.43 -8.51 -39.48
C MET A 108 -19.78 -7.50 -38.37
N GLY A 109 -19.72 -7.93 -37.11
CA GLY A 109 -20.04 -7.08 -35.96
C GLY A 109 -21.53 -7.10 -35.56
N PHE A 110 -22.31 -7.99 -36.14
CA PHE A 110 -23.76 -8.06 -35.91
C PHE A 110 -24.07 -8.47 -34.46
N SER A 111 -23.49 -9.58 -33.99
CA SER A 111 -23.75 -10.08 -32.65
C SER A 111 -23.37 -9.07 -31.57
N GLU A 112 -22.24 -8.42 -31.77
CA GLU A 112 -21.68 -7.45 -30.83
C GLU A 112 -22.57 -6.21 -30.68
N LEU A 113 -23.25 -5.82 -31.77
CA LEU A 113 -24.18 -4.68 -31.80
C LEU A 113 -25.52 -5.05 -31.20
N VAL A 114 -26.15 -6.13 -31.69
CA VAL A 114 -27.55 -6.46 -31.35
C VAL A 114 -27.73 -6.93 -29.90
N ARG A 115 -26.63 -7.29 -29.23
CA ARG A 115 -26.65 -7.58 -27.78
C ARG A 115 -27.09 -6.39 -26.93
N PHE A 116 -26.98 -5.17 -27.44
CA PHE A 116 -27.45 -3.94 -26.78
C PHE A 116 -28.84 -3.51 -27.23
N TYR A 117 -29.53 -4.30 -28.07
CA TYR A 117 -30.90 -4.03 -28.48
C TYR A 117 -31.91 -4.59 -27.46
N LYS A 118 -33.10 -3.97 -27.38
CA LYS A 118 -34.22 -4.59 -26.69
C LYS A 118 -34.60 -5.89 -27.37
N LYS A 119 -35.03 -6.88 -26.60
CA LYS A 119 -35.44 -8.17 -27.11
C LYS A 119 -36.46 -8.08 -28.25
N SER A 120 -37.50 -7.23 -28.06
CA SER A 120 -38.52 -7.00 -29.11
C SER A 120 -37.97 -6.36 -30.37
N GLU A 121 -37.03 -5.44 -30.24
CA GLU A 121 -36.36 -4.78 -31.37
C GLU A 121 -35.47 -5.78 -32.10
N PHE A 122 -34.71 -6.58 -31.37
CA PHE A 122 -33.87 -7.65 -31.95
C PHE A 122 -34.72 -8.70 -32.70
N GLU A 123 -35.81 -9.18 -32.10
CA GLU A 123 -36.71 -10.13 -32.75
C GLU A 123 -37.32 -9.54 -34.02
N SER A 124 -37.78 -8.27 -33.99
CA SER A 124 -38.32 -7.57 -35.17
C SER A 124 -37.27 -7.41 -36.26
N LEU A 125 -36.04 -7.03 -35.92
CA LEU A 125 -34.93 -6.93 -36.86
C LEU A 125 -34.63 -8.27 -37.53
N LEU A 126 -34.55 -9.37 -36.79
CA LEU A 126 -34.32 -10.72 -37.35
C LEU A 126 -35.40 -11.10 -38.34
N ILE A 127 -36.66 -10.84 -38.02
CA ILE A 127 -37.78 -11.08 -38.94
C ILE A 127 -37.62 -10.28 -40.22
N SER A 128 -37.39 -8.97 -40.09
CA SER A 128 -37.21 -8.10 -41.26
C SER A 128 -35.99 -8.46 -42.10
N LEU A 129 -34.89 -8.89 -41.50
CA LEU A 129 -33.71 -9.39 -42.23
C LEU A 129 -34.05 -10.62 -43.06
N ILE A 130 -34.87 -11.52 -42.55
CA ILE A 130 -35.24 -12.77 -43.23
C ILE A 130 -36.31 -12.54 -44.30
N THR A 131 -37.32 -11.69 -44.02
CA THR A 131 -38.53 -11.57 -44.87
C THR A 131 -38.52 -10.39 -45.81
N ASP A 132 -37.86 -9.29 -45.48
CA ASP A 132 -37.94 -8.03 -46.23
C ASP A 132 -36.76 -7.82 -47.18
N ILE A 133 -35.78 -8.73 -47.17
CA ILE A 133 -34.67 -8.73 -48.09
C ILE A 133 -34.85 -9.89 -49.08
N GLU A 134 -35.14 -9.54 -50.33
CA GLU A 134 -35.35 -10.51 -51.38
C GLU A 134 -34.34 -10.33 -52.53
N ASN A 135 -34.02 -11.41 -53.20
CA ASN A 135 -33.28 -11.37 -54.46
C ASN A 135 -34.22 -10.96 -55.61
N SER A 136 -33.71 -10.16 -56.53
CA SER A 136 -34.49 -9.71 -57.69
C SER A 136 -34.74 -10.75 -58.78
N LYS A 137 -34.06 -11.90 -58.73
CA LYS A 137 -34.21 -13.02 -59.64
C LYS A 137 -34.52 -14.31 -58.87
N GLU A 138 -35.46 -15.12 -59.39
CA GLU A 138 -35.89 -16.37 -58.71
C GLU A 138 -34.78 -17.40 -58.51
N ASN A 139 -33.76 -17.43 -59.36
CA ASN A 139 -32.64 -18.37 -59.31
C ASN A 139 -31.30 -17.70 -58.93
N ALA A 140 -31.33 -16.57 -58.20
CA ALA A 140 -30.12 -15.91 -57.79
C ALA A 140 -29.34 -16.70 -56.75
N SER A 141 -28.05 -16.87 -57.02
CA SER A 141 -27.15 -17.57 -56.08
C SER A 141 -26.60 -16.63 -54.96
N ARG A 142 -26.95 -15.34 -55.02
CA ARG A 142 -26.52 -14.33 -54.05
C ARG A 142 -26.95 -14.72 -52.63
N ARG A 143 -26.02 -14.60 -51.67
CA ARG A 143 -26.27 -14.76 -50.22
C ARG A 143 -25.78 -13.59 -49.45
N ILE A 144 -26.42 -13.34 -48.30
CA ILE A 144 -26.01 -12.38 -47.27
C ILE A 144 -25.70 -13.15 -46.02
N PHE A 145 -24.43 -13.39 -45.76
CA PHE A 145 -23.95 -14.15 -44.62
C PHE A 145 -23.74 -13.23 -43.41
N ILE A 146 -24.59 -13.29 -42.40
CA ILE A 146 -24.49 -12.53 -41.17
C ILE A 146 -23.76 -13.39 -40.16
N PHE A 147 -22.55 -13.00 -39.81
CA PHE A 147 -21.74 -13.75 -38.85
C PHE A 147 -22.21 -13.48 -37.45
N CYS A 148 -22.53 -14.56 -36.71
CA CYS A 148 -23.12 -14.53 -35.40
C CYS A 148 -22.28 -15.35 -34.42
N TYR A 149 -22.03 -14.79 -33.27
CA TYR A 149 -21.39 -15.44 -32.15
C TYR A 149 -22.32 -15.41 -30.93
N GLY A 150 -22.58 -16.59 -30.30
CA GLY A 150 -23.40 -16.69 -29.09
C GLY A 150 -24.85 -16.22 -29.25
N LEU A 151 -25.46 -16.38 -30.42
CA LEU A 151 -26.86 -16.03 -30.71
C LEU A 151 -27.68 -17.23 -31.20
N TYR A 152 -27.13 -18.44 -31.12
CA TYR A 152 -27.77 -19.62 -31.66
C TYR A 152 -29.17 -19.82 -31.08
N ASP A 153 -29.31 -19.89 -29.76
CA ASP A 153 -30.58 -20.17 -29.10
C ASP A 153 -31.68 -19.15 -29.45
N GLN A 154 -31.31 -17.86 -29.50
CA GLN A 154 -32.28 -16.81 -29.81
C GLN A 154 -32.75 -16.89 -31.25
N ILE A 155 -31.84 -17.11 -32.20
CA ILE A 155 -32.17 -17.23 -33.62
C ILE A 155 -32.91 -18.55 -33.91
N TYR A 156 -32.43 -19.66 -33.32
CA TYR A 156 -33.07 -20.97 -33.45
C TYR A 156 -34.52 -20.97 -32.93
N LYS A 157 -34.73 -20.39 -31.75
CA LYS A 157 -36.05 -20.29 -31.14
C LYS A 157 -37.00 -19.45 -31.99
N LEU A 158 -36.53 -18.34 -32.53
CA LEU A 158 -37.31 -17.49 -33.44
C LEU A 158 -37.69 -18.23 -34.73
N CYS A 159 -36.74 -18.94 -35.33
CA CYS A 159 -36.97 -19.69 -36.57
C CYS A 159 -37.95 -20.86 -36.41
N ASN A 160 -37.89 -21.57 -35.30
CA ASN A 160 -38.69 -22.80 -35.12
C ASN A 160 -40.01 -22.57 -34.39
N GLU A 161 -40.12 -21.61 -33.46
CA GLU A 161 -41.28 -21.48 -32.60
C GLU A 161 -42.28 -20.41 -33.02
N ARG A 162 -41.85 -19.33 -33.67
CA ARG A 162 -42.69 -18.12 -33.81
C ARG A 162 -43.20 -17.81 -35.24
N HIS A 163 -42.64 -18.37 -36.27
CA HIS A 163 -43.02 -17.99 -37.65
C HIS A 163 -43.30 -19.18 -38.57
N ASN A 164 -44.55 -19.34 -39.01
CA ASN A 164 -44.97 -20.40 -39.95
C ASN A 164 -44.22 -20.34 -41.28
N ARG A 165 -43.81 -19.13 -41.77
CA ARG A 165 -43.02 -18.97 -42.99
C ARG A 165 -41.58 -19.50 -42.83
N LEU A 166 -41.00 -19.45 -41.63
CA LEU A 166 -39.64 -19.90 -41.37
C LEU A 166 -39.54 -21.44 -41.17
N LYS A 167 -40.66 -22.13 -40.98
CA LYS A 167 -40.68 -23.62 -40.92
C LYS A 167 -40.25 -24.29 -42.20
N PHE A 168 -40.47 -23.61 -43.35
CA PHE A 168 -40.08 -24.11 -44.70
C PHE A 168 -38.70 -23.63 -45.16
N PHE A 169 -38.06 -22.79 -44.40
CA PHE A 169 -36.80 -22.17 -44.73
C PHE A 169 -35.97 -21.91 -43.47
N ASN A 170 -34.90 -22.67 -43.29
CA ASN A 170 -33.99 -22.49 -42.17
C ASN A 170 -32.81 -21.59 -42.61
N PRO A 171 -32.73 -20.34 -42.16
CA PRO A 171 -31.64 -19.43 -42.51
C PRO A 171 -30.36 -19.69 -41.70
N LEU A 172 -30.33 -20.67 -40.82
CA LEU A 172 -29.17 -20.98 -39.97
C LEU A 172 -28.15 -21.83 -40.72
N ILE A 173 -26.89 -21.41 -40.66
CA ILE A 173 -25.74 -22.19 -41.11
C ILE A 173 -24.82 -22.41 -39.89
N PHE A 174 -24.64 -23.66 -39.51
CA PHE A 174 -23.69 -24.04 -38.46
C PHE A 174 -23.28 -25.49 -38.65
N PRO A 175 -22.02 -25.87 -38.38
CA PRO A 175 -21.66 -27.26 -38.24
C PRO A 175 -22.25 -27.85 -36.95
N GLU A 176 -22.46 -29.14 -36.87
CA GLU A 176 -22.85 -29.81 -35.65
C GLU A 176 -21.72 -29.71 -34.62
N PHE A 177 -21.84 -28.75 -33.70
CA PHE A 177 -21.01 -28.65 -32.51
C PHE A 177 -21.89 -28.17 -31.35
N LYS A 178 -21.50 -28.53 -30.16
CA LYS A 178 -22.14 -28.03 -28.96
C LYS A 178 -21.54 -26.66 -28.65
N GLU A 179 -22.35 -25.61 -28.71
CA GLU A 179 -21.93 -24.26 -28.35
C GLU A 179 -21.75 -24.22 -26.82
N GLU A 180 -20.50 -24.27 -26.34
CA GLU A 180 -20.19 -23.97 -24.95
C GLU A 180 -19.97 -22.49 -24.84
N MET A 181 -20.99 -21.77 -24.41
CA MET A 181 -20.90 -20.33 -24.18
C MET A 181 -20.29 -20.03 -22.83
N ASP A 182 -19.08 -19.49 -22.84
CA ASP A 182 -18.57 -18.79 -21.67
C ASP A 182 -19.27 -17.42 -21.55
N TYR A 183 -19.87 -17.14 -20.40
CA TYR A 183 -20.45 -15.83 -20.14
C TYR A 183 -19.38 -14.76 -20.24
N ILE A 184 -19.63 -13.73 -21.07
CA ILE A 184 -18.73 -12.58 -21.22
C ILE A 184 -18.93 -11.66 -20.03
N LYS A 185 -17.87 -11.43 -19.25
CA LYS A 185 -17.87 -10.42 -18.21
C LYS A 185 -17.55 -9.05 -18.82
N LEU A 186 -18.52 -8.15 -18.76
CA LEU A 186 -18.40 -6.78 -19.23
C LEU A 186 -18.51 -5.81 -18.04
N TYR A 187 -17.48 -5.03 -17.85
CA TYR A 187 -17.44 -4.01 -16.81
C TYR A 187 -17.61 -2.62 -17.42
N PHE A 188 -18.62 -1.88 -16.97
CA PHE A 188 -18.76 -0.48 -17.32
C PHE A 188 -18.12 0.43 -16.29
N THR A 189 -17.46 1.50 -16.75
CA THR A 189 -16.93 2.55 -15.89
C THR A 189 -17.11 3.92 -16.53
N ASP A 190 -17.49 4.91 -15.73
CA ASP A 190 -17.54 6.31 -16.15
C ASP A 190 -16.17 7.01 -16.01
N ASN A 191 -15.20 6.32 -15.38
CA ASN A 191 -13.88 6.86 -15.11
C ASN A 191 -12.89 6.45 -16.21
N SER A 192 -12.54 7.40 -17.10
CA SER A 192 -11.60 7.18 -18.19
C SER A 192 -10.20 6.77 -17.72
N SER A 193 -9.79 7.21 -16.52
CA SER A 193 -8.48 6.86 -15.97
C SER A 193 -8.34 5.38 -15.58
N ILE A 194 -9.46 4.70 -15.39
CA ILE A 194 -9.50 3.26 -15.06
C ILE A 194 -9.17 2.42 -16.31
N ALA A 195 -9.65 2.85 -17.47
CA ALA A 195 -9.43 2.14 -18.73
C ALA A 195 -7.93 2.10 -19.14
N GLU A 196 -7.13 3.06 -18.67
CA GLU A 196 -5.68 3.12 -18.97
C GLU A 196 -4.89 1.90 -18.44
N PHE A 197 -5.43 1.18 -17.44
CA PHE A 197 -4.77 0.03 -16.84
C PHE A 197 -5.20 -1.32 -17.41
N MET A 198 -6.00 -1.31 -18.47
CA MET A 198 -6.47 -2.52 -19.12
C MET A 198 -5.79 -2.69 -20.46
N ASP A 199 -5.37 -3.90 -20.78
CA ASP A 199 -4.77 -4.25 -22.07
C ASP A 199 -5.74 -3.98 -23.24
N ILE A 200 -7.04 -3.93 -22.93
CA ILE A 200 -8.10 -3.71 -23.91
C ILE A 200 -8.99 -2.54 -23.45
N GLN A 201 -8.82 -1.38 -24.06
CA GLN A 201 -9.70 -0.24 -23.88
C GLN A 201 -10.85 -0.26 -24.88
N LEU A 202 -12.08 -0.27 -24.37
CA LEU A 202 -13.29 -0.14 -25.15
C LEU A 202 -13.92 1.23 -24.90
N SER A 203 -13.31 2.27 -25.46
CA SER A 203 -13.71 3.66 -25.21
C SER A 203 -14.86 4.14 -26.10
N THR A 204 -15.17 3.42 -27.17
CA THR A 204 -16.19 3.81 -28.17
C THR A 204 -16.93 2.60 -28.70
N VAL A 205 -18.10 2.83 -29.32
CA VAL A 205 -18.84 1.79 -30.05
C VAL A 205 -17.98 1.22 -31.18
N ARG A 206 -17.19 2.06 -31.88
CA ARG A 206 -16.28 1.59 -32.92
C ARG A 206 -15.23 0.62 -32.36
N SER A 207 -14.63 0.93 -31.23
CA SER A 207 -13.66 0.04 -30.58
C SER A 207 -14.30 -1.28 -30.16
N TRP A 208 -15.52 -1.24 -29.62
CA TRP A 208 -16.32 -2.42 -29.29
C TRP A 208 -16.56 -3.31 -30.51
N LEU A 209 -17.05 -2.74 -31.63
CA LEU A 209 -17.33 -3.51 -32.84
C LEU A 209 -16.06 -4.03 -33.54
N SER A 210 -14.91 -3.46 -33.24
CA SER A 210 -13.64 -3.80 -33.92
C SER A 210 -12.76 -4.77 -33.15
N ILE A 211 -12.92 -4.85 -31.80
CA ILE A 211 -12.03 -5.64 -30.93
C ILE A 211 -12.10 -7.14 -31.27
N TRP A 212 -13.27 -7.61 -31.63
CA TRP A 212 -13.57 -9.02 -31.87
C TRP A 212 -12.77 -9.66 -32.98
N LYS A 213 -12.21 -8.87 -33.87
CA LYS A 213 -11.31 -9.31 -34.94
C LYS A 213 -9.94 -9.77 -34.43
N ARG A 214 -9.59 -9.38 -33.20
CA ARG A 214 -8.26 -9.59 -32.59
C ARG A 214 -8.27 -10.56 -31.42
N ILE A 215 -9.45 -11.03 -31.01
CA ILE A 215 -9.63 -11.85 -29.81
C ILE A 215 -10.13 -13.23 -30.24
N ASN A 216 -9.33 -14.26 -29.97
CA ASN A 216 -9.69 -15.65 -30.28
C ASN A 216 -10.73 -16.21 -29.32
N LYS A 217 -10.63 -15.85 -28.06
CA LYS A 217 -11.49 -16.30 -26.98
C LYS A 217 -11.63 -15.19 -25.97
N ILE A 218 -12.86 -14.98 -25.48
CA ILE A 218 -13.10 -13.94 -24.48
C ILE A 218 -12.72 -14.51 -23.11
N GLU A 219 -11.44 -14.56 -22.83
CA GLU A 219 -10.90 -15.02 -21.55
C GLU A 219 -10.68 -13.85 -20.57
N TYR A 220 -10.91 -12.60 -21.01
CA TYR A 220 -10.65 -11.41 -20.22
C TYR A 220 -11.92 -10.69 -19.83
N PRO A 221 -11.93 -10.07 -18.65
CA PRO A 221 -12.93 -9.09 -18.35
C PRO A 221 -12.76 -7.89 -19.30
N LEU A 222 -13.82 -7.57 -20.05
CA LEU A 222 -13.84 -6.41 -20.92
C LEU A 222 -14.24 -5.18 -20.12
N VAL A 223 -13.41 -4.15 -20.14
CA VAL A 223 -13.72 -2.87 -19.49
C VAL A 223 -14.10 -1.85 -20.55
N CYS A 224 -15.30 -1.27 -20.41
CA CYS A 224 -15.89 -0.36 -21.36
C CYS A 224 -16.21 0.98 -20.68
N ASN A 225 -15.70 2.08 -21.27
CA ASN A 225 -16.03 3.45 -20.87
C ASN A 225 -16.79 4.22 -21.96
N SER A 226 -17.35 3.54 -22.97
CA SER A 226 -18.25 4.12 -23.96
C SER A 226 -19.54 4.60 -23.28
N LYS A 227 -19.84 5.89 -23.39
CA LYS A 227 -21.09 6.46 -22.87
C LYS A 227 -22.30 5.93 -23.62
N THR A 228 -22.17 5.72 -24.93
CA THR A 228 -23.24 5.21 -25.78
C THR A 228 -23.59 3.77 -25.44
N LEU A 229 -22.60 2.87 -25.29
CA LEU A 229 -22.87 1.49 -24.90
C LEU A 229 -23.45 1.39 -23.49
N ASN A 230 -22.95 2.17 -22.54
CA ASN A 230 -23.51 2.22 -21.18
C ASN A 230 -24.98 2.72 -21.18
N TYR A 231 -25.28 3.74 -21.98
CA TYR A 231 -26.66 4.22 -22.15
C TYR A 231 -27.58 3.13 -22.69
N TRP A 232 -27.20 2.50 -23.83
CA TRP A 232 -28.01 1.47 -24.46
C TRP A 232 -28.15 0.23 -23.59
N TYR A 233 -27.10 -0.18 -22.87
CA TYR A 233 -27.20 -1.27 -21.90
C TYR A 233 -28.27 -0.98 -20.84
N ASN A 234 -28.23 0.20 -20.22
CA ASN A 234 -29.18 0.58 -19.20
C ASN A 234 -30.62 0.72 -19.76
N TYR A 235 -30.75 1.21 -20.99
CA TYR A 235 -32.04 1.38 -21.67
C TYR A 235 -32.65 0.06 -22.15
N ALA A 236 -31.87 -0.76 -22.80
CA ALA A 236 -32.37 -2.02 -23.40
C ALA A 236 -32.47 -3.14 -22.38
N LYS A 237 -31.64 -3.12 -21.33
CA LYS A 237 -31.52 -4.21 -20.34
C LYS A 237 -31.47 -5.58 -21.02
N PRO A 238 -30.47 -5.83 -21.88
CA PRO A 238 -30.40 -7.07 -22.65
C PRO A 238 -30.35 -8.26 -21.70
N ASP A 239 -31.23 -9.24 -21.90
CA ASP A 239 -31.15 -10.52 -21.22
C ASP A 239 -29.90 -11.21 -21.71
N ASN A 240 -28.86 -11.43 -20.79
CA ASN A 240 -28.33 -12.72 -20.92
C ASN A 240 -27.00 -13.23 -21.46
N VAL A 241 -26.23 -12.58 -22.19
CA VAL A 241 -24.92 -13.09 -22.67
C VAL A 241 -23.79 -12.44 -21.91
N PHE A 242 -24.07 -11.30 -21.34
CA PHE A 242 -23.11 -10.56 -20.54
C PHE A 242 -23.47 -10.63 -19.07
N VAL A 243 -22.50 -10.99 -18.24
CA VAL A 243 -22.52 -10.61 -16.83
C VAL A 243 -21.97 -9.20 -16.77
N VAL A 244 -22.87 -8.22 -16.66
CA VAL A 244 -22.49 -6.80 -16.63
C VAL A 244 -22.39 -6.33 -15.20
N GLU A 245 -21.26 -5.71 -14.89
CA GLU A 245 -21.04 -5.09 -13.60
C GLU A 245 -20.54 -3.66 -13.80
N LYS A 246 -20.89 -2.77 -12.87
CA LYS A 246 -20.37 -1.40 -12.86
C LYS A 246 -19.12 -1.35 -11.98
N LEU A 247 -18.10 -0.63 -12.44
CA LEU A 247 -16.91 -0.28 -11.67
C LEU A 247 -17.01 1.19 -11.28
N GLU A 248 -17.19 1.45 -10.01
CA GLU A 248 -17.39 2.79 -9.49
C GLU A 248 -16.05 3.48 -9.16
N ASN A 249 -15.10 2.69 -8.66
CA ASN A 249 -13.81 3.19 -8.20
C ASN A 249 -12.67 2.17 -8.41
N GLU A 250 -11.45 2.58 -8.07
CA GLU A 250 -10.23 1.80 -8.21
C GLU A 250 -10.25 0.52 -7.34
N LYS A 251 -10.89 0.55 -6.19
CA LYS A 251 -11.05 -0.63 -5.31
C LYS A 251 -11.91 -1.70 -5.96
N ASP A 252 -12.97 -1.31 -6.67
CA ASP A 252 -13.82 -2.27 -7.41
C ASP A 252 -13.02 -3.02 -8.46
N ILE A 253 -12.07 -2.36 -9.11
CA ILE A 253 -11.20 -2.99 -10.11
C ILE A 253 -10.26 -3.99 -9.43
N LEU A 254 -9.62 -3.58 -8.34
CA LEU A 254 -8.77 -4.46 -7.57
C LEU A 254 -9.53 -5.72 -7.13
N HIS A 255 -10.78 -5.55 -6.69
CA HIS A 255 -11.63 -6.66 -6.24
C HIS A 255 -12.12 -7.53 -7.40
N LYS A 256 -12.81 -6.92 -8.38
CA LYS A 256 -13.55 -7.66 -9.40
C LYS A 256 -12.65 -8.22 -10.51
N ILE A 257 -11.56 -7.49 -10.84
CA ILE A 257 -10.65 -7.85 -11.93
C ILE A 257 -9.39 -8.54 -11.42
N PHE A 258 -8.74 -7.96 -10.39
CA PHE A 258 -7.49 -8.51 -9.88
C PHE A 258 -7.67 -9.49 -8.71
N GLY A 259 -8.90 -9.65 -8.17
CA GLY A 259 -9.21 -10.61 -7.13
C GLY A 259 -8.75 -10.22 -5.73
N TYR A 260 -8.44 -8.93 -5.50
CA TYR A 260 -8.08 -8.41 -4.19
C TYR A 260 -9.31 -8.24 -3.32
N ASN A 261 -9.40 -8.97 -2.24
CA ASN A 261 -10.52 -8.89 -1.31
C ASN A 261 -10.16 -8.00 -0.12
N LEU A 262 -10.25 -6.68 -0.33
CA LEU A 262 -9.89 -5.66 0.66
C LEU A 262 -11.15 -5.21 1.43
N LYS A 263 -11.07 -5.21 2.77
CA LYS A 263 -12.16 -4.78 3.67
C LYS A 263 -12.19 -3.27 3.86
N SER A 264 -11.03 -2.61 3.78
CA SER A 264 -10.89 -1.16 3.98
C SER A 264 -11.80 -0.37 3.06
N LEU A 265 -12.40 0.70 3.57
CA LEU A 265 -13.30 1.56 2.80
C LEU A 265 -12.52 2.39 1.79
N PHE A 266 -13.12 2.61 0.62
CA PHE A 266 -12.62 3.56 -0.35
C PHE A 266 -13.02 4.97 0.08
N LEU A 267 -12.03 5.86 0.24
CA LEU A 267 -12.25 7.26 0.55
C LEU A 267 -11.86 8.13 -0.65
N GLU A 268 -12.72 9.08 -1.03
CA GLU A 268 -12.47 9.93 -2.21
C GLU A 268 -11.19 10.78 -2.10
N ASN A 269 -10.81 11.22 -0.89
CA ASN A 269 -9.56 11.93 -0.65
C ASN A 269 -8.31 11.05 -0.87
N GLU A 270 -8.45 9.72 -0.77
CA GLU A 270 -7.40 8.74 -0.99
C GLU A 270 -7.38 8.18 -2.43
N LYS A 271 -8.23 8.65 -3.33
CA LYS A 271 -8.37 8.14 -4.69
C LYS A 271 -7.04 8.05 -5.45
N HIS A 272 -6.16 9.03 -5.26
CA HIS A 272 -4.84 9.03 -5.91
C HIS A 272 -3.94 7.88 -5.40
N LEU A 273 -4.07 7.48 -4.13
CA LEU A 273 -3.35 6.36 -3.51
C LEU A 273 -3.88 5.02 -4.03
N TRP A 274 -5.22 4.87 -4.12
CA TRP A 274 -5.86 3.71 -4.73
C TRP A 274 -5.47 3.55 -6.20
N LYS A 275 -5.39 4.68 -6.94
CA LYS A 275 -4.92 4.68 -8.33
C LYS A 275 -3.47 4.22 -8.45
N GLN A 276 -2.60 4.64 -7.52
CA GLN A 276 -1.21 4.21 -7.47
C GLN A 276 -1.11 2.71 -7.14
N LEU A 277 -1.91 2.22 -6.17
CA LEU A 277 -2.01 0.78 -5.86
C LEU A 277 -2.40 -0.04 -7.09
N LEU A 278 -3.41 0.42 -7.85
CA LEU A 278 -3.83 -0.24 -9.08
C LEU A 278 -2.71 -0.29 -10.11
N LYS A 279 -1.93 0.80 -10.27
CA LYS A 279 -0.74 0.83 -11.14
C LYS A 279 0.31 -0.19 -10.72
N ASP A 280 0.59 -0.28 -9.43
CA ASP A 280 1.61 -1.19 -8.93
C ASP A 280 1.18 -2.65 -9.04
N VAL A 281 -0.09 -2.95 -8.78
CA VAL A 281 -0.67 -4.28 -9.00
C VAL A 281 -0.58 -4.67 -10.48
N TYR A 282 -0.95 -3.76 -11.38
CA TYR A 282 -0.90 -3.98 -12.82
C TYR A 282 0.54 -4.17 -13.31
N LYS A 283 1.47 -3.30 -12.90
CA LYS A 283 2.87 -3.33 -13.32
C LYS A 283 3.63 -4.55 -12.79
N ASN A 284 3.46 -4.85 -11.50
CA ASN A 284 4.18 -5.94 -10.84
C ASN A 284 3.49 -7.30 -11.00
N ARG A 285 2.26 -7.33 -11.56
CA ARG A 285 1.43 -8.52 -11.68
C ARG A 285 1.30 -9.28 -10.36
N SER A 286 1.25 -8.52 -9.25
CA SER A 286 1.18 -9.07 -7.92
C SER A 286 -0.16 -9.79 -7.71
N LYS A 287 -0.11 -10.99 -7.14
CA LYS A 287 -1.30 -11.83 -6.91
C LYS A 287 -1.99 -11.54 -5.59
N SER A 288 -1.31 -10.86 -4.68
CA SER A 288 -1.81 -10.53 -3.36
C SER A 288 -1.15 -9.27 -2.82
N LEU A 289 -1.79 -8.66 -1.82
CA LEU A 289 -1.23 -7.49 -1.14
C LEU A 289 0.08 -7.84 -0.41
N ASN A 290 0.22 -9.06 0.14
CA ASN A 290 1.47 -9.53 0.75
C ASN A 290 2.64 -9.44 -0.23
N GLN A 291 2.46 -10.02 -1.42
CA GLN A 291 3.51 -10.00 -2.45
C GLN A 291 3.83 -8.58 -2.91
N LEU A 292 2.84 -7.69 -2.95
CA LEU A 292 3.05 -6.30 -3.29
C LEU A 292 3.89 -5.58 -2.22
N ILE A 293 3.57 -5.77 -0.94
CA ILE A 293 4.34 -5.23 0.20
C ILE A 293 5.78 -5.73 0.16
N GLU A 294 5.99 -7.03 -0.04
CA GLU A 294 7.33 -7.62 -0.16
C GLU A 294 8.15 -6.96 -1.26
N ASN A 295 7.53 -6.70 -2.41
CA ASN A 295 8.19 -6.04 -3.54
C ASN A 295 8.46 -4.55 -3.28
N VAL A 296 7.48 -3.81 -2.74
CA VAL A 296 7.61 -2.35 -2.53
C VAL A 296 8.62 -2.03 -1.43
N PHE A 297 8.63 -2.82 -0.35
CA PHE A 297 9.51 -2.59 0.80
C PHE A 297 10.80 -3.43 0.76
N ASN A 298 10.97 -4.27 -0.27
CA ASN A 298 12.11 -5.17 -0.43
C ASN A 298 12.35 -6.06 0.82
N ILE A 299 11.30 -6.71 1.28
CA ILE A 299 11.29 -7.61 2.43
C ILE A 299 10.88 -9.02 2.02
N ASN A 300 11.36 -10.04 2.73
CA ASN A 300 11.11 -11.43 2.38
C ASN A 300 9.76 -11.97 2.87
N ASN A 301 9.19 -11.39 3.94
CA ASN A 301 7.94 -11.84 4.53
C ASN A 301 7.17 -10.64 5.10
N ALA A 302 6.11 -10.25 4.42
CA ALA A 302 5.27 -9.12 4.82
C ALA A 302 4.57 -9.34 6.17
N LEU A 303 4.19 -10.59 6.51
CA LEU A 303 3.50 -10.91 7.77
C LEU A 303 4.39 -10.80 9.02
N ASN A 304 5.71 -10.77 8.84
CA ASN A 304 6.69 -10.59 9.91
C ASN A 304 7.34 -9.20 9.87
N ALA A 305 6.76 -8.28 9.13
CA ALA A 305 7.31 -6.94 8.95
C ALA A 305 7.20 -6.10 10.23
N ASP A 306 8.26 -5.36 10.54
CA ASP A 306 8.25 -4.34 11.59
C ASP A 306 7.60 -3.06 11.06
N PHE A 307 6.37 -2.80 11.52
CA PHE A 307 5.58 -1.65 11.10
C PHE A 307 6.29 -0.32 11.35
N ILE A 308 6.84 -0.12 12.56
CA ILE A 308 7.46 1.14 12.97
C ILE A 308 8.70 1.44 12.12
N LYS A 309 9.55 0.44 11.95
CA LYS A 309 10.74 0.55 11.09
C LYS A 309 10.37 0.90 9.66
N LEU A 310 9.37 0.23 9.09
CA LEU A 310 8.93 0.48 7.71
C LEU A 310 8.26 1.85 7.58
N TRP A 311 7.47 2.27 8.57
CA TRP A 311 6.84 3.58 8.59
C TRP A 311 7.86 4.70 8.49
N PHE A 312 8.83 4.77 9.40
CA PHE A 312 9.83 5.84 9.44
C PHE A 312 10.89 5.73 8.32
N SER A 313 11.08 4.56 7.73
CA SER A 313 11.93 4.42 6.52
C SER A 313 11.22 4.89 5.24
N SER A 314 9.90 5.02 5.27
CA SER A 314 9.08 5.43 4.13
C SER A 314 9.05 6.94 3.97
N LYS A 315 9.52 7.43 2.80
CA LYS A 315 9.62 8.87 2.51
C LYS A 315 8.39 9.47 1.84
N ASN A 316 7.48 8.65 1.32
CA ASN A 316 6.32 9.10 0.58
C ASN A 316 5.00 8.66 1.24
N GLU A 317 3.96 9.44 1.01
CA GLU A 317 2.62 9.22 1.53
C GLU A 317 2.05 7.86 1.10
N TYR A 318 2.24 7.48 -0.16
CA TYR A 318 1.71 6.23 -0.71
C TYR A 318 2.26 5.00 0.03
N ASN A 319 3.56 4.95 0.32
CA ASN A 319 4.15 3.81 1.04
C ASN A 319 3.59 3.69 2.46
N LYS A 320 3.42 4.81 3.17
CA LYS A 320 2.83 4.83 4.51
C LYS A 320 1.36 4.39 4.47
N TRP A 321 0.59 4.91 3.52
CA TRP A 321 -0.79 4.48 3.28
C TRP A 321 -0.89 3.00 2.95
N LEU A 322 -0.03 2.49 2.05
CA LEU A 322 0.00 1.09 1.66
C LEU A 322 0.34 0.18 2.84
N LEU A 323 1.27 0.62 3.71
CA LEU A 323 1.62 -0.08 4.93
C LEU A 323 0.43 -0.14 5.90
N LEU A 324 -0.26 0.98 6.13
CA LEU A 324 -1.48 1.02 6.94
C LEU A 324 -2.57 0.12 6.38
N LEU A 325 -2.81 0.19 5.07
CA LEU A 325 -3.77 -0.67 4.39
C LEU A 325 -3.45 -2.14 4.64
N PHE A 326 -2.20 -2.54 4.46
CA PHE A 326 -1.73 -3.91 4.67
C PHE A 326 -1.96 -4.37 6.11
N PHE A 327 -1.51 -3.61 7.09
CA PHE A 327 -1.63 -3.99 8.49
C PHE A 327 -3.09 -4.02 8.96
N ARG A 328 -3.96 -3.15 8.47
CA ARG A 328 -5.41 -3.18 8.73
C ARG A 328 -6.08 -4.42 8.12
N GLU A 329 -5.74 -4.78 6.90
CA GLU A 329 -6.32 -5.94 6.21
C GLU A 329 -5.88 -7.27 6.81
N TYR A 330 -4.61 -7.37 7.21
CA TYR A 330 -3.99 -8.61 7.68
C TYR A 330 -3.79 -8.69 9.19
N GLN A 331 -4.39 -7.79 9.97
CA GLN A 331 -4.28 -7.71 11.42
C GLN A 331 -4.43 -9.07 12.13
N HIS A 332 -5.35 -9.90 11.64
CA HIS A 332 -5.65 -11.23 12.19
C HIS A 332 -4.68 -12.34 11.76
N LEU A 333 -3.82 -12.09 10.78
CA LEU A 333 -2.83 -13.03 10.26
C LEU A 333 -1.41 -12.70 10.68
N ILE A 334 -1.15 -11.44 11.04
CA ILE A 334 0.15 -11.02 11.54
C ILE A 334 0.28 -11.51 12.98
N ASN A 335 1.19 -12.45 13.18
CA ASN A 335 1.44 -13.01 14.49
C ASN A 335 1.92 -11.93 15.45
N ASN A 336 1.23 -11.79 16.59
CA ASN A 336 1.63 -10.93 17.72
C ASN A 336 1.63 -9.41 17.43
N ILE A 337 0.67 -8.88 16.69
CA ILE A 337 0.44 -7.43 16.75
C ILE A 337 0.00 -7.08 18.19
N PRO A 338 0.75 -6.20 18.89
CA PRO A 338 0.30 -5.70 20.18
C PRO A 338 -1.09 -5.06 20.07
N GLU A 339 -1.94 -5.28 21.05
CA GLU A 339 -3.32 -4.76 21.04
C GLU A 339 -3.34 -3.23 20.92
N TYR A 340 -2.40 -2.55 21.55
CA TYR A 340 -2.25 -1.11 21.42
C TYR A 340 -1.95 -0.68 19.99
N LEU A 341 -1.06 -1.39 19.29
CA LEU A 341 -0.78 -1.12 17.87
C LEU A 341 -2.02 -1.35 17.00
N ALA A 342 -2.82 -2.37 17.29
CA ALA A 342 -4.06 -2.62 16.57
C ALA A 342 -5.07 -1.46 16.72
N ILE A 343 -5.23 -0.91 17.93
CA ILE A 343 -6.05 0.28 18.19
C ILE A 343 -5.50 1.48 17.39
N LEU A 344 -4.19 1.69 17.48
CA LEU A 344 -3.50 2.77 16.80
C LEU A 344 -3.72 2.77 15.29
N LEU A 345 -3.58 1.61 14.64
CA LEU A 345 -3.76 1.48 13.19
C LEU A 345 -5.15 1.94 12.73
N ASN A 346 -6.18 1.78 13.57
CA ASN A 346 -7.54 2.23 13.29
C ASN A 346 -7.72 3.75 13.55
N SER A 347 -6.92 4.33 14.43
CA SER A 347 -6.98 5.75 14.82
C SER A 347 -6.17 6.67 13.89
N VAL A 348 -5.14 6.14 13.20
CA VAL A 348 -4.31 6.91 12.28
C VAL A 348 -5.13 7.41 11.09
N LYS A 349 -5.14 8.74 10.88
CA LYS A 349 -5.87 9.42 9.80
C LYS A 349 -4.97 10.18 8.84
N SER A 350 -3.70 10.33 9.19
CA SER A 350 -2.71 11.07 8.41
C SER A 350 -1.46 10.22 8.17
N TYR A 351 -0.74 10.51 7.11
CA TYR A 351 0.51 9.83 6.73
C TYR A 351 1.74 10.67 7.11
N ASP A 352 1.53 11.74 7.86
CA ASP A 352 2.57 12.58 8.44
C ASP A 352 3.17 11.94 9.70
N ASP A 353 4.49 12.10 9.90
CA ASP A 353 5.17 11.49 11.04
C ASP A 353 4.79 12.14 12.37
N ASP A 354 4.62 13.45 12.39
CA ASP A 354 4.26 14.18 13.61
C ASP A 354 2.85 13.75 14.05
N GLU A 355 1.89 13.72 13.14
CA GLU A 355 0.52 13.31 13.45
C GLU A 355 0.43 11.80 13.81
N PHE A 356 1.27 10.96 13.20
CA PHE A 356 1.38 9.56 13.60
C PHE A 356 1.86 9.44 15.05
N VAL A 357 2.95 10.13 15.42
CA VAL A 357 3.50 10.09 16.79
C VAL A 357 2.51 10.69 17.78
N ARG A 358 1.82 11.77 17.42
CA ARG A 358 0.72 12.32 18.22
C ARG A 358 -0.36 11.28 18.49
N THR A 359 -0.78 10.55 17.44
CA THR A 359 -1.77 9.49 17.56
C THR A 359 -1.29 8.37 18.50
N VAL A 360 -0.01 7.97 18.42
CA VAL A 360 0.58 6.99 19.34
C VAL A 360 0.44 7.44 20.80
N TRP A 361 0.65 8.70 21.07
CA TRP A 361 0.55 9.22 22.43
C TRP A 361 -0.86 9.36 22.94
N MET A 362 -1.79 9.80 22.10
CA MET A 362 -3.15 10.19 22.48
C MET A 362 -4.16 9.05 22.44
N ALA A 363 -3.93 7.99 21.65
CA ALA A 363 -4.88 6.90 21.51
C ALA A 363 -5.24 6.20 22.84
N ILE A 364 -4.32 6.16 23.79
CA ILE A 364 -4.56 5.56 25.12
C ILE A 364 -5.60 6.36 25.91
N PHE A 365 -5.63 7.68 25.77
CA PHE A 365 -6.61 8.55 26.40
C PHE A 365 -7.94 8.53 25.65
N GLU A 366 -7.90 8.56 24.32
CA GLU A 366 -9.09 8.59 23.47
C GLU A 366 -9.93 7.30 23.60
N HIS A 367 -9.28 6.16 23.83
CA HIS A 367 -9.93 4.86 24.00
C HIS A 367 -10.04 4.40 25.45
N GLU A 368 -9.56 5.20 26.40
CA GLU A 368 -9.56 4.89 27.84
C GLU A 368 -8.93 3.52 28.18
N ARG A 369 -7.92 3.11 27.40
CA ARG A 369 -7.27 1.80 27.49
C ARG A 369 -5.95 1.86 28.28
N PHE A 370 -6.02 2.30 29.53
CA PHE A 370 -4.85 2.45 30.41
C PHE A 370 -4.18 1.11 30.78
N ASP A 371 -4.91 0.01 30.65
CA ASP A 371 -4.39 -1.35 30.74
C ASP A 371 -3.29 -1.66 29.71
N LEU A 372 -3.21 -0.91 28.61
CA LEU A 372 -2.22 -1.05 27.55
C LEU A 372 -1.01 -0.10 27.68
N SER A 373 -0.83 0.53 28.84
CA SER A 373 0.27 1.48 29.09
C SER A 373 1.66 0.88 28.84
N CYS A 374 1.90 -0.38 29.18
CA CYS A 374 3.17 -1.05 28.90
C CYS A 374 3.42 -1.17 27.39
N GLN A 375 2.44 -1.61 26.60
CA GLN A 375 2.58 -1.73 25.16
C GLN A 375 2.79 -0.37 24.50
N ARG A 376 2.13 0.68 25.02
CA ARG A 376 2.37 2.06 24.56
C ARG A 376 3.81 2.51 24.85
N LYS A 377 4.35 2.23 26.04
CA LYS A 377 5.75 2.54 26.41
C LYS A 377 6.73 1.89 25.45
N ASP A 378 6.59 0.60 25.19
CA ASP A 378 7.45 -0.16 24.27
C ASP A 378 7.43 0.43 22.88
N LEU A 379 6.24 0.83 22.42
CA LEU A 379 6.06 1.43 21.11
C LEU A 379 6.72 2.82 21.03
N ILE A 380 6.53 3.68 22.04
CA ILE A 380 7.18 5.00 22.12
C ILE A 380 8.70 4.85 22.20
N PHE A 381 9.19 3.89 22.98
CA PHE A 381 10.62 3.60 23.04
C PHE A 381 11.17 3.19 21.68
N THR A 382 10.45 2.34 20.94
CA THR A 382 10.84 1.94 19.59
C THR A 382 10.85 3.14 18.64
N ILE A 383 9.84 4.00 18.70
CA ILE A 383 9.71 5.21 17.88
C ILE A 383 10.84 6.20 18.19
N SER A 384 11.30 6.31 19.43
CA SER A 384 12.39 7.23 19.82
C SER A 384 13.72 6.96 19.10
N ASN A 385 13.90 5.78 18.50
CA ASN A 385 15.06 5.50 17.64
C ASN A 385 14.98 6.17 16.26
N TYR A 386 13.81 6.67 15.86
CA TYR A 386 13.54 7.21 14.52
C TYR A 386 13.04 8.65 14.55
N TYR A 387 12.48 9.09 15.69
CA TYR A 387 11.81 10.37 15.83
C TYR A 387 12.23 11.09 17.11
N ASN A 388 12.49 12.40 17.05
CA ASN A 388 13.06 13.18 18.16
C ASN A 388 12.18 14.36 18.62
N ASN A 389 11.13 14.74 17.90
CA ASN A 389 10.37 15.98 18.16
C ASN A 389 9.14 15.75 19.06
N PHE A 390 9.23 14.90 20.07
CA PHE A 390 8.11 14.59 20.96
C PHE A 390 7.57 15.80 21.73
N ASP A 391 8.40 16.80 22.00
CA ASP A 391 8.01 18.03 22.70
C ASP A 391 6.93 18.84 21.96
N LEU A 392 6.71 18.60 20.67
CA LEU A 392 5.61 19.22 19.90
C LEU A 392 4.23 18.91 20.52
N PHE A 393 4.06 17.75 21.14
CA PHE A 393 2.78 17.27 21.69
C PHE A 393 2.72 17.35 23.22
N GLU A 394 3.77 17.90 23.87
CA GLU A 394 3.89 17.95 25.32
C GLU A 394 2.70 18.62 26.01
N ASN A 395 2.22 19.74 25.47
CA ASN A 395 1.10 20.46 26.05
C ASN A 395 -0.21 19.67 25.99
N GLU A 396 -0.47 18.98 24.88
CA GLU A 396 -1.67 18.14 24.72
C GLU A 396 -1.61 16.94 25.68
N PHE A 397 -0.47 16.26 25.73
CA PHE A 397 -0.23 15.17 26.67
C PHE A 397 -0.40 15.64 28.11
N LYS A 398 0.16 16.79 28.48
CA LYS A 398 0.05 17.37 29.82
C LYS A 398 -1.40 17.57 30.23
N LEU A 399 -2.24 18.14 29.35
CA LEU A 399 -3.66 18.38 29.65
C LEU A 399 -4.40 17.05 29.89
N ALA A 400 -4.18 16.06 29.02
CA ALA A 400 -4.78 14.74 29.18
C ALA A 400 -4.28 14.02 30.44
N PHE A 401 -3.00 14.07 30.72
CA PHE A 401 -2.37 13.49 31.91
C PHE A 401 -2.90 14.12 33.21
N GLU A 402 -3.06 15.43 33.25
CA GLU A 402 -3.55 16.14 34.45
C GLU A 402 -5.02 15.85 34.73
N SER A 403 -5.83 15.49 33.74
CA SER A 403 -7.23 15.11 33.90
C SER A 403 -7.43 13.77 34.62
N ILE A 404 -6.41 12.92 34.69
CA ILE A 404 -6.46 11.61 35.36
C ILE A 404 -6.31 11.82 36.86
N ASN A 405 -7.19 11.20 37.67
CA ASN A 405 -7.11 11.27 39.14
C ASN A 405 -6.32 10.11 39.76
N ASP A 406 -6.26 8.97 39.10
CA ASP A 406 -5.58 7.77 39.58
C ASP A 406 -4.06 7.90 39.45
N LEU A 407 -3.37 7.84 40.60
CA LEU A 407 -1.91 7.99 40.66
C LEU A 407 -1.17 6.81 40.02
N ASN A 408 -1.73 5.59 40.12
CA ASN A 408 -1.11 4.41 39.51
C ASN A 408 -1.17 4.50 37.97
N ILE A 409 -2.31 4.94 37.47
CA ILE A 409 -2.45 5.18 36.01
C ILE A 409 -1.46 6.26 35.59
N LYS A 410 -1.37 7.38 36.31
CA LYS A 410 -0.39 8.44 36.00
C LYS A 410 1.03 7.90 35.97
N LYS A 411 1.40 7.09 36.94
CA LYS A 411 2.71 6.44 37.02
C LYS A 411 2.98 5.58 35.77
N GLU A 412 2.00 4.79 35.36
CA GLU A 412 2.13 3.88 34.22
C GLU A 412 2.19 4.61 32.86
N LEU A 413 1.68 5.84 32.76
CA LEU A 413 1.66 6.60 31.51
C LEU A 413 2.98 7.29 31.17
N LEU A 414 3.86 7.54 32.13
CA LEU A 414 5.12 8.25 31.94
C LEU A 414 6.15 7.40 31.19
N THR A 415 6.85 8.01 30.23
CA THR A 415 7.83 7.34 29.35
C THR A 415 9.21 8.00 29.34
N ALA A 416 9.41 9.06 30.13
CA ALA A 416 10.62 9.89 30.16
C ALA A 416 11.03 10.46 28.79
N THR A 417 10.10 10.61 27.86
CA THR A 417 10.41 11.07 26.50
C THR A 417 10.47 12.58 26.42
N THR A 418 9.50 13.30 27.03
CA THR A 418 9.47 14.76 27.05
C THR A 418 10.05 15.38 28.33
N GLN A 419 10.30 16.68 28.31
CA GLN A 419 10.76 17.41 29.47
C GLN A 419 9.72 17.41 30.59
N PHE A 420 8.45 17.53 30.25
CA PHE A 420 7.35 17.43 31.22
C PHE A 420 7.34 16.07 31.93
N GLU A 421 7.44 14.96 31.17
CA GLU A 421 7.45 13.62 31.76
C GLU A 421 8.67 13.40 32.66
N LYS A 422 9.86 13.81 32.21
CA LYS A 422 11.09 13.74 33.02
C LYS A 422 10.94 14.48 34.34
N LYS A 423 10.37 15.68 34.31
CA LYS A 423 10.09 16.46 35.51
C LYS A 423 9.10 15.76 36.43
N LYS A 424 8.01 15.22 35.88
CA LYS A 424 7.01 14.47 36.67
C LYS A 424 7.58 13.19 37.31
N ILE A 425 8.46 12.48 36.60
CA ILE A 425 9.16 11.31 37.16
C ILE A 425 10.04 11.72 38.34
N ILE A 426 10.77 12.84 38.22
CA ILE A 426 11.56 13.37 39.33
C ILE A 426 10.66 13.77 40.53
N ASP A 427 9.52 14.43 40.27
CA ASP A 427 8.57 14.80 41.33
C ASP A 427 8.00 13.56 42.03
N PHE A 428 7.61 12.53 41.28
CA PHE A 428 7.14 11.25 41.83
C PHE A 428 8.22 10.51 42.60
N TYR A 429 9.48 10.61 42.21
CA TYR A 429 10.59 10.08 43.00
C TYR A 429 10.76 10.84 44.33
N LYS A 430 10.63 12.17 44.35
CA LYS A 430 10.65 12.97 45.59
C LYS A 430 9.58 12.52 46.58
N GLU A 431 8.40 12.19 46.06
CA GLU A 431 7.26 11.72 46.84
C GLU A 431 7.32 10.22 47.18
N ASN A 432 8.41 9.52 46.87
CA ASN A 432 8.63 8.09 47.02
C ASN A 432 7.58 7.21 46.31
N ILE A 433 7.00 7.70 45.19
CA ILE A 433 6.07 6.96 44.34
C ILE A 433 6.82 5.97 43.44
N TYR A 434 7.99 6.37 42.93
CA TYR A 434 8.91 5.49 42.20
C TYR A 434 10.00 4.96 43.11
N SER A 435 10.24 3.64 43.07
CA SER A 435 11.44 3.01 43.58
C SER A 435 12.64 3.22 42.66
N MET A 436 13.85 2.96 43.17
CA MET A 436 15.06 3.04 42.32
C MET A 436 15.06 2.00 41.21
N GLU A 437 14.54 0.80 41.44
CA GLU A 437 14.41 -0.25 40.42
C GLU A 437 13.50 0.19 39.28
N GLU A 438 12.36 0.80 39.59
CA GLU A 438 11.43 1.33 38.59
C GLU A 438 12.05 2.47 37.78
N LEU A 439 12.84 3.36 38.43
CA LEU A 439 13.55 4.43 37.75
C LEU A 439 14.57 3.89 36.75
N THR A 440 15.27 2.82 37.07
CA THR A 440 16.24 2.20 36.16
C THR A 440 15.58 1.77 34.85
N ASN A 441 14.34 1.33 34.90
CA ASN A 441 13.57 0.91 33.74
C ASN A 441 12.96 2.08 32.96
N ILE A 442 12.50 3.14 33.66
CA ILE A 442 11.74 4.24 33.05
C ILE A 442 12.65 5.39 32.62
N TYR A 443 13.58 5.77 33.51
CA TYR A 443 14.50 6.89 33.27
C TYR A 443 15.92 6.51 33.69
N PRO A 444 16.58 5.62 32.92
CA PRO A 444 17.90 5.07 33.28
C PRO A 444 18.99 6.14 33.47
N GLU A 445 18.93 7.24 32.75
CA GLU A 445 19.88 8.36 32.93
C GLU A 445 19.71 9.02 34.30
N PHE A 446 18.48 9.16 34.79
CA PHE A 446 18.24 9.71 36.12
C PHE A 446 18.62 8.70 37.23
N ALA A 447 18.32 7.43 37.05
CA ALA A 447 18.77 6.38 37.93
C ALA A 447 20.30 6.30 38.02
N ALA A 448 20.99 6.40 36.88
CA ALA A 448 22.44 6.45 36.81
C ALA A 448 23.02 7.70 37.50
N TYR A 449 22.37 8.87 37.32
CA TYR A 449 22.73 10.07 38.09
C TYR A 449 22.68 9.81 39.60
N LEU A 450 21.66 9.13 40.08
CA LEU A 450 21.51 8.81 41.51
C LEU A 450 22.48 7.73 42.03
N GLY A 451 23.24 7.09 41.18
CA GLY A 451 24.35 6.21 41.56
C GLY A 451 24.12 4.71 41.42
N GLN A 452 23.03 4.27 40.76
CA GLN A 452 22.70 2.85 40.68
C GLN A 452 23.54 2.03 39.69
N ASP A 453 24.32 2.67 38.82
CA ASP A 453 25.03 2.01 37.74
C ASP A 453 26.56 2.16 37.83
N SER A 454 27.08 2.43 39.01
CA SER A 454 28.48 2.71 39.25
C SER A 454 29.27 1.48 39.67
N GLU A 455 29.72 0.66 38.76
CA GLU A 455 30.91 -0.15 38.93
C GLU A 455 32.15 0.76 38.75
N MET A 456 32.34 1.71 39.62
CA MET A 456 33.61 2.41 39.72
C MET A 456 34.58 1.56 40.52
N ASP A 457 35.76 1.34 39.99
CA ASP A 457 36.88 0.79 40.74
C ASP A 457 37.41 1.89 41.66
N VAL A 458 36.71 2.07 42.79
CA VAL A 458 37.02 3.10 43.80
C VAL A 458 38.04 2.50 44.75
N SER A 459 39.18 3.13 44.87
CA SER A 459 40.12 2.76 45.91
C SER A 459 39.48 2.99 47.28
N GLU A 460 39.79 2.15 48.29
CA GLU A 460 39.27 2.28 49.67
C GLU A 460 39.43 3.73 50.23
N GLU A 461 40.41 4.47 49.75
CA GLU A 461 40.65 5.87 50.13
C GLU A 461 39.57 6.85 49.60
N ASN A 462 38.79 6.48 48.59
CA ASN A 462 37.78 7.32 47.95
C ASN A 462 36.34 6.88 48.22
N GLU A 463 36.12 5.77 48.89
CA GLU A 463 34.80 5.19 49.18
C GLU A 463 33.86 6.23 49.86
N TRP A 464 34.38 7.03 50.78
CA TRP A 464 33.60 8.09 51.47
C TRP A 464 33.10 9.19 50.50
N ILE A 465 33.80 9.44 49.38
CA ILE A 465 33.40 10.43 48.40
C ILE A 465 32.19 9.95 47.61
N GLU A 466 32.17 8.67 47.25
CA GLU A 466 31.01 8.07 46.60
C GLU A 466 29.78 8.09 47.52
N ASP A 467 29.92 7.66 48.76
CA ASP A 467 28.84 7.70 49.74
C ASP A 467 28.34 9.13 49.92
N TYR A 468 29.24 10.09 50.07
CA TYR A 468 28.88 11.50 50.15
C TYR A 468 28.11 11.99 48.90
N LEU A 469 28.62 11.73 47.72
CA LEU A 469 28.00 12.19 46.46
C LEU A 469 26.65 11.53 46.25
N ASN A 470 26.47 10.27 46.61
CA ASN A 470 25.20 9.55 46.48
C ASN A 470 24.13 10.19 47.39
N HIS A 471 24.45 10.43 48.65
CA HIS A 471 23.53 11.11 49.61
C HIS A 471 23.33 12.57 49.23
N TYR A 472 24.36 13.28 48.75
CA TYR A 472 24.27 14.65 48.31
C TYR A 472 23.31 14.80 47.10
N LYS A 473 23.41 13.91 46.11
CA LYS A 473 22.51 13.89 44.94
C LYS A 473 21.05 13.72 45.38
N GLN A 474 20.80 12.76 46.28
CA GLN A 474 19.46 12.54 46.82
C GLN A 474 18.94 13.75 47.60
N ALA A 475 19.76 14.36 48.43
CA ALA A 475 19.42 15.55 49.17
C ALA A 475 19.11 16.73 48.25
N LYS A 476 19.92 16.91 47.20
CA LYS A 476 19.74 17.94 46.16
C LYS A 476 18.40 17.75 45.40
N ILE A 477 18.06 16.51 45.05
CA ILE A 477 16.80 16.22 44.37
C ILE A 477 15.60 16.41 45.28
N LYS A 478 15.69 15.93 46.54
CA LYS A 478 14.59 16.01 47.53
C LYS A 478 14.48 17.38 48.21
N ASP A 479 15.43 18.29 47.92
CA ASP A 479 15.51 19.62 48.51
C ASP A 479 15.57 19.67 50.03
N PHE A 480 16.18 18.64 50.64
CA PHE A 480 16.46 18.61 52.10
C PHE A 480 17.63 17.69 52.41
N TYR A 481 18.32 17.98 53.54
CA TYR A 481 19.41 17.15 54.03
C TYR A 481 18.84 15.93 54.76
N THR A 482 19.15 14.74 54.24
CA THR A 482 18.80 13.49 54.87
C THR A 482 19.63 13.26 56.13
N GLU A 483 19.14 12.45 57.08
CA GLU A 483 19.88 12.12 58.28
C GLU A 483 21.17 11.35 57.96
N GLU A 484 21.14 10.49 56.97
CA GLU A 484 22.31 9.76 56.46
C GLU A 484 23.41 10.73 55.99
N LEU A 485 23.06 11.75 55.20
CA LEU A 485 24.01 12.77 54.77
C LEU A 485 24.59 13.56 55.96
N LYS A 486 23.76 13.92 56.94
CA LYS A 486 24.22 14.60 58.17
C LYS A 486 25.20 13.76 58.97
N GLN A 487 24.89 12.46 59.16
CA GLN A 487 25.78 11.54 59.85
C GLN A 487 27.10 11.36 59.11
N LEU A 488 27.06 11.23 57.80
CA LEU A 488 28.26 11.13 56.97
C LEU A 488 29.15 12.38 57.09
N LEU A 489 28.56 13.58 57.05
CA LEU A 489 29.28 14.84 57.24
C LEU A 489 29.92 14.94 58.63
N LEU A 490 29.25 14.49 59.69
CA LEU A 490 29.82 14.43 61.02
C LEU A 490 31.01 13.48 61.07
N GLN A 491 30.89 12.26 60.50
CA GLN A 491 31.96 11.27 60.43
C GLN A 491 33.18 11.78 59.64
N VAL A 492 32.94 12.48 58.51
CA VAL A 492 34.03 13.06 57.70
C VAL A 492 34.75 14.18 58.50
N ASN A 493 34.00 15.00 59.25
CA ASN A 493 34.59 16.03 60.10
C ASN A 493 35.40 15.45 61.28
N GLU A 494 34.92 14.40 61.91
CA GLU A 494 35.65 13.69 62.97
C GLU A 494 36.92 13.01 62.44
N ASN A 495 36.90 12.51 61.21
CA ASN A 495 38.04 11.87 60.55
C ASN A 495 38.79 12.81 59.59
N SER A 496 38.95 14.07 59.96
CA SER A 496 39.57 15.13 59.14
C SER A 496 40.94 14.74 58.59
N ASN A 497 41.70 13.88 59.25
CA ASN A 497 43.01 13.42 58.75
C ASN A 497 42.90 12.58 57.47
N LYS A 498 41.82 11.83 57.25
CA LYS A 498 41.59 11.08 55.97
C LYS A 498 41.29 12.05 54.83
N PHE A 499 40.45 13.06 55.10
CA PHE A 499 40.14 14.10 54.12
C PHE A 499 41.38 14.88 53.70
N TYR A 500 42.22 15.37 54.64
CA TYR A 500 43.41 16.11 54.33
C TYR A 500 44.43 15.26 53.55
N LYS A 501 44.62 13.98 53.92
CA LYS A 501 45.48 13.07 53.19
C LYS A 501 45.06 12.92 51.74
N TRP A 502 43.77 12.69 51.48
CA TRP A 502 43.18 12.63 50.16
C TRP A 502 43.37 13.97 49.44
N TYR A 503 43.07 15.09 50.09
CA TYR A 503 43.15 16.44 49.54
C TYR A 503 44.56 16.82 49.03
N TYR A 504 45.61 16.34 49.66
CA TYR A 504 46.98 16.57 49.22
C TYR A 504 47.43 15.62 48.13
N ASN A 505 46.98 14.41 48.12
CA ASN A 505 47.44 13.36 47.20
C ASN A 505 46.73 13.33 45.84
N HIS A 506 45.45 13.79 45.78
CA HIS A 506 44.63 13.72 44.55
C HIS A 506 44.36 15.15 43.97
N ASN A 507 45.40 15.73 43.38
CA ASN A 507 45.32 17.03 42.74
C ASN A 507 45.33 16.94 41.21
N LEU A 508 45.09 18.07 40.51
CA LEU A 508 45.12 18.13 39.04
C LEU A 508 46.47 17.84 38.44
N GLU A 509 47.59 18.05 39.15
CA GLU A 509 48.93 17.71 38.70
C GLU A 509 49.09 16.21 38.50
N PHE A 510 48.48 15.41 39.43
CA PHE A 510 48.44 13.96 39.29
C PHE A 510 47.66 13.53 38.01
N VAL A 511 46.56 14.16 37.69
CA VAL A 511 45.78 13.86 36.46
C VAL A 511 46.63 14.21 35.22
N ASN A 512 47.34 15.31 35.24
CA ASN A 512 48.21 15.72 34.16
C ASN A 512 49.36 14.73 33.92
N GLU A 513 49.96 14.23 34.99
CA GLU A 513 51.00 13.18 34.91
C GLU A 513 50.45 11.88 34.36
N LEU A 514 49.23 11.52 34.75
CA LEU A 514 48.54 10.31 34.24
C LEU A 514 48.29 10.41 32.73
N VAL A 515 47.79 11.54 32.26
CA VAL A 515 47.52 11.81 30.84
C VAL A 515 48.82 11.71 30.01
N LYS A 516 49.92 12.27 30.51
CA LYS A 516 51.22 12.16 29.85
C LYS A 516 51.77 10.73 29.84
N LYS A 517 51.60 9.98 30.93
CA LYS A 517 52.04 8.60 31.05
C LYS A 517 51.30 7.63 30.14
N GLU A 518 49.99 7.80 30.02
CA GLU A 518 49.09 6.94 29.25
C GLU A 518 49.11 7.24 27.75
N LYS A 519 49.81 8.27 27.27
CA LYS A 519 49.86 8.72 25.87
C LYS A 519 48.47 8.88 25.25
N VAL A 520 47.65 9.67 25.89
CA VAL A 520 46.26 9.91 25.49
C VAL A 520 46.20 10.69 24.17
N ASP A 521 45.43 10.20 23.18
CA ASP A 521 45.28 10.80 21.85
C ASP A 521 44.37 12.05 21.89
N ARG A 522 43.33 12.05 22.76
CA ARG A 522 42.40 13.15 22.88
C ARG A 522 42.01 13.39 24.34
N VAL A 523 41.86 14.66 24.71
CA VAL A 523 41.36 15.08 26.02
C VAL A 523 40.07 15.88 25.80
N ILE A 524 38.97 15.47 26.46
CA ILE A 524 37.70 16.18 26.44
C ILE A 524 37.50 16.84 27.80
N LEU A 525 37.37 18.15 27.80
CA LEU A 525 37.09 18.93 29.00
C LEU A 525 35.61 19.33 29.01
N LEU A 526 34.92 18.98 30.10
CA LEU A 526 33.53 19.34 30.32
C LEU A 526 33.49 20.45 31.35
N ASP A 527 33.24 21.68 30.89
CA ASP A 527 33.12 22.85 31.79
C ASP A 527 31.76 22.86 32.49
N GLY A 528 31.73 23.31 33.75
CA GLY A 528 30.51 23.40 34.53
C GLY A 528 29.91 22.09 35.03
N VAL A 529 30.57 20.95 34.80
CA VAL A 529 30.09 19.61 35.24
C VAL A 529 30.76 19.24 36.57
N GLY A 530 29.96 19.15 37.63
CA GLY A 530 30.43 18.74 38.93
C GLY A 530 30.68 17.22 39.05
N ALA A 531 31.38 16.80 40.11
CA ALA A 531 31.71 15.40 40.38
C ALA A 531 30.46 14.53 40.58
N GLU A 532 29.35 15.10 41.00
CA GLU A 532 28.05 14.41 41.15
C GLU A 532 27.50 13.81 39.83
N TYR A 533 27.99 14.28 38.67
CA TYR A 533 27.56 13.75 37.37
C TYR A 533 28.40 12.57 36.85
N ILE A 534 29.43 12.14 37.61
CA ILE A 534 30.35 11.11 37.12
C ILE A 534 29.64 9.78 36.79
N THR A 535 28.70 9.36 37.63
CA THR A 535 27.93 8.13 37.44
C THR A 535 27.07 8.21 36.16
N LEU A 536 26.44 9.36 35.91
CA LEU A 536 25.70 9.61 34.67
C LEU A 536 26.63 9.60 33.45
N LEU A 537 27.82 10.22 33.54
CA LEU A 537 28.80 10.23 32.45
C LEU A 537 29.25 8.81 32.11
N ILE A 538 29.55 8.00 33.12
CA ILE A 538 29.92 6.59 32.95
C ILE A 538 28.81 5.84 32.22
N HIS A 539 27.55 5.99 32.66
CA HIS A 539 26.40 5.38 32.01
C HIS A 539 26.31 5.78 30.52
N LEU A 540 26.39 7.10 30.22
CA LEU A 540 26.30 7.59 28.85
C LEU A 540 27.44 7.10 27.93
N ILE A 541 28.66 6.99 28.47
CA ILE A 541 29.83 6.46 27.76
C ILE A 541 29.62 4.97 27.44
N ARG A 542 29.16 4.17 28.41
CA ARG A 542 28.82 2.76 28.22
C ARG A 542 27.67 2.55 27.23
N LYS A 543 26.66 3.41 27.29
CA LYS A 543 25.54 3.41 26.31
C LYS A 543 26.04 3.58 24.86
N LYS A 544 27.15 4.30 24.68
CA LYS A 544 27.84 4.44 23.37
C LYS A 544 28.79 3.26 23.07
N LYS A 545 28.80 2.21 23.91
CA LYS A 545 29.66 1.02 23.78
C LYS A 545 31.17 1.34 23.89
N TRP A 546 31.53 2.41 24.60
CA TRP A 546 32.91 2.74 24.86
C TRP A 546 33.35 2.06 26.17
N TYR A 547 34.59 1.60 26.21
CA TYR A 547 35.20 0.99 27.39
C TYR A 547 35.86 2.07 28.26
N ILE A 548 35.58 2.04 29.57
CA ILE A 548 36.17 2.93 30.57
C ILE A 548 37.30 2.16 31.26
N LYS A 549 38.54 2.56 31.04
CA LYS A 549 39.71 1.93 31.66
C LYS A 549 39.83 2.33 33.14
N LYS A 550 39.53 3.59 33.47
CA LYS A 550 39.68 4.12 34.82
C LYS A 550 38.81 5.37 35.02
N ALA A 551 38.21 5.52 36.20
CA ALA A 551 37.53 6.73 36.63
C ALA A 551 38.12 7.16 37.99
N LEU A 552 38.37 8.46 38.17
CA LEU A 552 39.04 8.99 39.38
C LEU A 552 38.43 10.32 39.79
N TYR A 553 38.44 10.56 41.08
CA TYR A 553 38.16 11.90 41.66
C TYR A 553 39.47 12.63 41.93
N ALA A 554 39.53 13.91 41.56
CA ALA A 554 40.64 14.78 41.83
C ALA A 554 40.13 16.16 42.29
N LYS A 555 40.87 16.85 43.17
CA LYS A 555 40.53 18.19 43.55
C LYS A 555 41.05 19.21 42.54
N CYS A 556 40.28 20.26 42.31
CA CYS A 556 40.70 21.43 41.57
C CYS A 556 41.20 22.54 42.52
N LYS A 557 41.90 23.56 41.98
CA LYS A 557 42.25 24.77 42.72
C LYS A 557 41.00 25.63 42.96
N LEU A 558 40.99 26.30 44.09
CA LEU A 558 39.91 27.23 44.44
C LEU A 558 40.33 28.67 44.01
N PRO A 559 39.43 29.45 43.43
CA PRO A 559 38.06 29.06 43.03
C PRO A 559 38.08 28.07 41.88
N SER A 560 37.09 27.15 41.82
CA SER A 560 36.98 26.05 40.89
C SER A 560 36.58 26.48 39.45
N THR A 561 37.02 27.66 39.03
CA THR A 561 36.74 28.20 37.70
C THR A 561 37.82 27.78 36.71
N THR A 562 37.46 27.57 35.46
CA THR A 562 38.37 27.20 34.36
C THR A 562 39.56 28.16 34.28
N LYS A 563 39.36 29.43 34.53
CA LYS A 563 40.43 30.46 34.54
C LYS A 563 41.59 30.14 35.49
N TYR A 564 41.33 29.57 36.65
CA TYR A 564 42.35 29.23 37.66
C TYR A 564 42.88 27.78 37.55
N ASN A 565 42.26 26.97 36.70
CA ASN A 565 42.59 25.56 36.54
C ASN A 565 43.05 25.18 35.11
N ASN A 566 43.00 26.11 34.17
CA ASN A 566 43.29 25.87 32.76
C ASN A 566 44.77 25.54 32.47
N TYR A 567 45.72 26.10 33.23
CA TYR A 567 47.14 25.86 33.03
C TYR A 567 47.60 24.42 33.36
N SER A 568 46.79 23.68 34.07
CA SER A 568 47.09 22.28 34.41
C SER A 568 47.10 21.34 33.18
N PHE A 569 46.38 21.73 32.13
CA PHE A 569 46.25 20.92 30.92
C PHE A 569 46.81 21.57 29.67
N ASP A 570 47.46 22.75 29.79
CA ASP A 570 47.97 23.52 28.64
C ASP A 570 46.88 23.69 27.55
N ILE A 571 45.70 24.11 27.98
CA ILE A 571 44.44 24.14 27.19
C ILE A 571 44.62 24.95 25.90
N GLU A 572 45.43 25.99 25.91
CA GLU A 572 45.71 26.78 24.71
C GLU A 572 46.39 25.95 23.61
N LYS A 573 47.26 25.01 23.96
CA LYS A 573 47.89 24.11 22.99
C LYS A 573 46.94 22.98 22.54
N LEU A 574 46.09 22.48 23.44
CA LEU A 574 45.07 21.47 23.10
C LEU A 574 44.02 22.06 22.14
N TYR A 575 43.62 23.33 22.33
CA TYR A 575 42.66 24.00 21.46
C TYR A 575 43.19 24.25 20.03
N ILE A 576 44.50 24.40 19.85
CA ILE A 576 45.11 24.76 18.56
C ILE A 576 45.39 23.51 17.68
N GLN A 577 45.55 22.34 18.26
CA GLN A 577 46.05 21.18 17.50
C GLN A 577 45.01 20.17 17.04
N ASP A 578 43.84 19.98 17.71
CA ASP A 578 42.98 18.82 17.50
C ASP A 578 41.46 19.08 17.34
N PHE A 579 41.02 20.33 17.34
CA PHE A 579 39.60 20.62 17.16
C PHE A 579 39.36 21.58 15.99
N ASP A 580 38.49 21.13 15.07
CA ASP A 580 37.94 21.97 14.01
C ASP A 580 37.13 23.11 14.65
N ARG A 581 37.70 24.30 14.69
CA ARG A 581 37.20 25.47 15.42
C ARG A 581 35.76 25.84 15.04
N ASP A 582 35.36 25.51 13.81
CA ASP A 582 34.06 25.91 13.26
C ASP A 582 32.90 25.01 13.77
N VAL A 583 33.15 23.74 14.07
CA VAL A 583 32.11 22.82 14.58
C VAL A 583 31.77 23.09 16.05
N ILE A 584 32.74 23.49 16.85
CA ILE A 584 32.53 23.75 18.30
C ILE A 584 31.91 25.12 18.51
N HIS A 585 32.27 26.14 17.75
CA HIS A 585 31.71 27.49 17.87
C HIS A 585 30.22 27.51 17.51
N ASP A 586 29.78 26.78 16.50
CA ASP A 586 28.36 26.73 16.10
C ASP A 586 27.47 26.00 17.10
N GLN A 587 27.99 25.01 17.83
CA GLN A 587 27.22 24.32 18.86
C GLN A 587 27.14 25.06 20.20
N TYR A 588 28.16 25.86 20.55
CA TYR A 588 28.19 26.59 21.82
C TYR A 588 27.32 27.85 21.83
N TYR A 589 27.04 28.48 20.67
CA TYR A 589 26.23 29.70 20.57
C TYR A 589 24.75 29.45 20.22
N LYS A 590 24.33 28.20 20.13
CA LYS A 590 22.89 27.80 20.05
C LYS A 590 22.38 27.26 21.37
N SER A 591 22.73 27.87 22.48
CA SER A 591 21.95 27.70 23.69
C SER A 591 20.68 28.53 23.50
N PRO A 592 19.50 27.96 23.53
CA PRO A 592 18.28 28.75 23.59
C PRO A 592 18.24 29.44 24.95
N ASP A 593 17.98 30.74 24.92
CA ASP A 593 17.54 31.51 26.08
C ASP A 593 16.24 30.91 26.64
#